data_c8700d43e47c561432fa4c683562c6c0
#
_entry.id   c8700d43e47c561432fa4c683562c6c0
#
_cell.length_a   1.000
_cell.length_b   1.000
_cell.length_c   1.000
_cell.angle_alpha   90.00
_cell.angle_beta   90.00
_cell.angle_gamma   90.00
#
_symmetry.space_group_name_H-M   'P 1'
#
loop_
_entity.id
_entity.type
_entity.pdbx_description
1 polymer ?
#
loop_
_entity_poly.entity_id
_entity_poly.type
_entity_poly.pdbx_seq_one_letter_code
_entity_poly.pdbx_strand_id
1 'polypeptide(L)'
;MTMNSENRLMHGIAVAILTEDREQSVVLNTRVESTHMARTVLSHVGFPAAPSDAVLRQVLDQRAEIVVVDIDPQNPQRAIRAIEMIHAAAGDVTIFAIGEMSQPTNIVSAMRAGAREFLDRGSNRESMIEAFTRFTASVSRAQRSAGKARVFTFLNAKGGVGCTTTAVNTAVALEQAHGRVVLVDFAHIGHAALQLNLRPQFTVIDALQNLHRMDVSLLEGLMTHYRNGLHLLAGAQQPHNAVPTATELARLFDLLVSQYNFVVVDCSGRVDATMQMICDLSNAVLMIAQTDVVSLWSAGKVQAFLQEGAGRDRLRIVLNRYKKIPGFTEEDVEKATNCKVLWKIPNNFQVVGPAIDKGSPVALQDSDISRSYQGLASELAGASTADGALSLVYGHDKGESKKRSASRLIVSPARAGQ
;
A
#
# COMPACT_ATOMS: atom_id res chain seq x y z
N MET A 1 20.32 -11.73 3.36
CA MET A 1 19.75 -13.09 3.25
C MET A 1 18.63 -13.18 4.29
N THR A 2 17.40 -12.86 3.91
CA THR A 2 16.22 -12.85 4.79
C THR A 2 15.71 -14.28 4.91
N MET A 3 15.62 -14.78 6.13
CA MET A 3 15.07 -16.10 6.42
C MET A 3 13.59 -16.17 6.04
N ASN A 4 13.20 -17.19 5.30
CA ASN A 4 11.86 -17.46 4.79
C ASN A 4 10.88 -17.72 5.96
N SER A 5 9.60 -17.33 5.81
CA SER A 5 8.55 -17.47 6.83
C SER A 5 8.33 -18.90 7.33
N GLU A 6 8.61 -19.90 6.52
CA GLU A 6 8.58 -21.33 6.91
C GLU A 6 9.69 -21.70 7.92
N ASN A 7 10.82 -20.99 7.89
CA ASN A 7 11.94 -21.22 8.82
C ASN A 7 11.69 -20.60 10.20
N ARG A 8 10.74 -19.65 10.33
CA ARG A 8 10.33 -19.02 11.59
C ARG A 8 9.44 -19.92 12.46
N LEU A 9 8.61 -20.73 11.84
CA LEU A 9 7.77 -21.71 12.57
C LEU A 9 8.61 -22.80 13.23
N MET A 10 9.84 -23.03 12.76
CA MET A 10 10.77 -24.01 13.33
C MET A 10 11.65 -23.44 14.47
N HIS A 11 11.82 -22.09 14.60
CA HIS A 11 12.84 -21.51 15.48
C HIS A 11 12.32 -20.53 16.55
N GLY A 12 11.01 -20.20 16.54
CA GLY A 12 10.38 -19.27 17.50
C GLY A 12 10.89 -17.81 17.38
N ILE A 13 10.17 -16.86 17.97
CA ILE A 13 10.53 -15.43 18.03
C ILE A 13 11.78 -15.25 18.90
N ALA A 14 12.81 -14.56 18.41
CA ALA A 14 14.02 -14.28 19.16
C ALA A 14 13.80 -13.09 20.13
N VAL A 15 13.87 -13.35 21.43
CA VAL A 15 13.60 -12.36 22.48
C VAL A 15 14.85 -12.08 23.30
N ALA A 16 15.19 -10.79 23.47
CA ALA A 16 16.15 -10.33 24.47
C ALA A 16 15.40 -9.79 25.70
N ILE A 17 15.89 -10.08 26.89
CA ILE A 17 15.31 -9.64 28.18
C ILE A 17 16.31 -8.75 28.90
N LEU A 18 15.89 -7.55 29.25
CA LEU A 18 16.66 -6.58 30.03
C LEU A 18 15.91 -6.23 31.32
N THR A 19 16.50 -6.47 32.47
CA THR A 19 15.94 -6.15 33.77
C THR A 19 17.08 -5.83 34.77
N GLU A 20 16.81 -5.08 35.82
CA GLU A 20 17.76 -4.85 36.89
C GLU A 20 17.68 -5.91 38.01
N ASP A 21 16.63 -6.72 37.98
CA ASP A 21 16.39 -7.75 38.98
C ASP A 21 16.70 -9.15 38.42
N ARG A 22 17.59 -9.86 39.10
CA ARG A 22 18.03 -11.20 38.74
C ARG A 22 16.90 -12.25 38.86
N GLU A 23 16.02 -12.10 39.84
CA GLU A 23 14.89 -13.01 40.04
C GLU A 23 13.84 -12.80 38.93
N GLN A 24 13.56 -11.54 38.60
CA GLN A 24 12.68 -11.19 37.48
C GLN A 24 13.23 -11.68 36.15
N SER A 25 14.53 -11.65 35.93
CA SER A 25 15.17 -12.20 34.74
C SER A 25 14.77 -13.66 34.52
N VAL A 26 14.82 -14.49 35.59
CA VAL A 26 14.45 -15.91 35.53
C VAL A 26 12.94 -16.08 35.26
N VAL A 27 12.13 -15.30 35.97
CA VAL A 27 10.65 -15.33 35.78
C VAL A 27 10.26 -14.97 34.38
N LEU A 28 10.82 -13.90 33.82
CA LEU A 28 10.52 -13.45 32.46
C LEU A 28 10.99 -14.45 31.40
N ASN A 29 12.19 -15.03 31.60
CA ASN A 29 12.69 -16.07 30.71
C ASN A 29 11.76 -17.29 30.67
N THR A 30 11.38 -17.81 31.84
CA THR A 30 10.45 -18.92 31.96
C THR A 30 9.10 -18.60 31.29
N ARG A 31 8.61 -17.38 31.48
CA ARG A 31 7.35 -16.91 30.90
C ARG A 31 7.42 -16.86 29.38
N VAL A 32 8.48 -16.29 28.81
CA VAL A 32 8.69 -16.22 27.36
C VAL A 32 8.73 -17.61 26.75
N GLU A 33 9.55 -18.51 27.29
CA GLU A 33 9.72 -19.85 26.77
C GLU A 33 8.50 -20.75 26.94
N SER A 34 7.73 -20.57 28.03
CA SER A 34 6.49 -21.30 28.25
C SER A 34 5.42 -21.06 27.19
N THR A 35 5.52 -19.98 26.42
CA THR A 35 4.58 -19.70 25.29
C THR A 35 4.75 -20.66 24.14
N HIS A 36 5.91 -21.30 23.98
CA HIS A 36 6.31 -22.08 22.80
C HIS A 36 6.30 -21.31 21.47
N MET A 37 6.11 -19.98 21.52
CA MET A 37 6.15 -19.08 20.36
C MET A 37 7.47 -18.34 20.24
N ALA A 38 8.19 -18.22 21.36
CA ALA A 38 9.40 -17.42 21.46
C ALA A 38 10.51 -18.17 22.21
N ARG A 39 11.74 -17.79 21.91
CA ARG A 39 12.95 -18.27 22.64
C ARG A 39 13.75 -17.08 23.11
N THR A 40 14.32 -17.16 24.28
CA THR A 40 15.23 -16.14 24.82
C THR A 40 16.61 -16.31 24.18
N VAL A 41 17.09 -15.29 23.47
CA VAL A 41 18.42 -15.27 22.84
C VAL A 41 19.44 -14.48 23.67
N LEU A 42 18.96 -13.57 24.51
CA LEU A 42 19.77 -12.79 25.43
C LEU A 42 18.97 -12.52 26.72
N SER A 43 19.58 -12.74 27.85
CA SER A 43 19.06 -12.29 29.16
C SER A 43 20.16 -11.53 29.89
N HIS A 44 19.93 -10.24 30.14
CA HIS A 44 20.92 -9.35 30.74
C HIS A 44 20.37 -8.64 31.99
N VAL A 45 21.16 -8.66 33.05
CA VAL A 45 20.84 -7.94 34.28
C VAL A 45 21.52 -6.57 34.24
N GLY A 46 20.72 -5.55 34.00
CA GLY A 46 21.11 -4.16 33.80
C GLY A 46 20.53 -3.55 32.53
N PHE A 47 20.71 -2.25 32.38
CA PHE A 47 20.30 -1.49 31.22
C PHE A 47 21.49 -0.82 30.54
N PRO A 48 21.43 -0.55 29.23
CA PRO A 48 22.47 0.17 28.53
C PRO A 48 22.67 1.57 29.16
N ALA A 49 23.92 1.95 29.41
CA ALA A 49 24.26 3.25 29.96
C ALA A 49 24.56 4.30 28.90
N ALA A 50 24.89 3.88 27.66
CA ALA A 50 25.22 4.75 26.56
C ALA A 50 24.83 4.08 25.22
N PRO A 51 24.66 4.85 24.10
CA PRO A 51 24.36 4.29 22.77
C PRO A 51 25.43 3.31 22.24
N SER A 52 26.67 3.38 22.75
CA SER A 52 27.76 2.47 22.38
C SER A 52 27.91 1.26 23.30
N ASP A 53 26.98 1.04 24.22
CA ASP A 53 27.02 -0.02 25.20
C ASP A 53 27.09 -1.41 24.54
N ALA A 54 27.84 -2.33 25.18
CA ALA A 54 28.00 -3.69 24.69
C ALA A 54 26.67 -4.45 24.63
N VAL A 55 25.73 -4.15 25.53
CA VAL A 55 24.40 -4.77 25.58
C VAL A 55 23.60 -4.50 24.30
N LEU A 56 23.64 -3.27 23.76
CA LEU A 56 22.97 -2.92 22.51
C LEU A 56 23.56 -3.69 21.32
N ARG A 57 24.89 -3.83 21.28
CA ARG A 57 25.55 -4.67 20.27
C ARG A 57 25.15 -6.13 20.39
N GLN A 58 25.09 -6.68 21.60
CA GLN A 58 24.64 -8.04 21.83
C GLN A 58 23.21 -8.28 21.36
N VAL A 59 22.28 -7.34 21.62
CA VAL A 59 20.89 -7.40 21.12
C VAL A 59 20.86 -7.52 19.61
N LEU A 60 21.68 -6.73 18.90
CA LEU A 60 21.76 -6.74 17.44
C LEU A 60 22.45 -7.99 16.91
N ASP A 61 23.57 -8.42 17.52
CA ASP A 61 24.35 -9.60 17.12
C ASP A 61 23.55 -10.88 17.29
N GLN A 62 22.75 -10.99 18.35
CA GLN A 62 21.83 -12.11 18.61
C GLN A 62 20.56 -12.05 17.75
N ARG A 63 20.42 -11.00 16.93
CA ARG A 63 19.25 -10.79 16.05
C ARG A 63 17.92 -10.88 16.81
N ALA A 64 17.86 -10.26 17.98
CA ALA A 64 16.62 -10.18 18.75
C ALA A 64 15.55 -9.46 17.92
N GLU A 65 14.37 -10.04 17.83
CA GLU A 65 13.20 -9.46 17.16
C GLU A 65 12.37 -8.62 18.15
N ILE A 66 12.39 -9.03 19.42
CA ILE A 66 11.74 -8.33 20.52
C ILE A 66 12.76 -8.10 21.64
N VAL A 67 12.76 -6.89 22.22
CA VAL A 67 13.42 -6.62 23.47
C VAL A 67 12.36 -6.38 24.55
N VAL A 68 12.35 -7.22 25.55
CA VAL A 68 11.53 -7.07 26.76
C VAL A 68 12.29 -6.25 27.77
N VAL A 69 11.76 -5.10 28.18
CA VAL A 69 12.34 -4.22 29.18
C VAL A 69 11.46 -4.22 30.43
N ASP A 70 12.00 -4.67 31.54
CA ASP A 70 11.29 -4.70 32.82
C ASP A 70 11.41 -3.34 33.53
N ILE A 71 10.28 -2.75 33.91
CA ILE A 71 10.19 -1.45 34.56
C ILE A 71 9.97 -1.66 36.05
N ASP A 72 11.02 -1.40 36.85
CA ASP A 72 10.90 -1.39 38.31
C ASP A 72 9.99 -0.23 38.73
N PRO A 73 8.89 -0.50 39.50
CA PRO A 73 7.99 0.53 39.99
C PRO A 73 8.66 1.56 40.90
N GLN A 74 9.76 1.19 41.56
CA GLN A 74 10.51 2.09 42.47
C GLN A 74 11.48 2.99 41.68
N ASN A 75 12.00 2.53 40.52
CA ASN A 75 12.96 3.29 39.71
C ASN A 75 12.67 3.18 38.19
N PRO A 76 11.52 3.66 37.70
CA PRO A 76 11.12 3.47 36.33
C PRO A 76 11.98 4.23 35.32
N GLN A 77 12.65 5.31 35.74
CA GLN A 77 13.37 6.22 34.84
C GLN A 77 14.54 5.54 34.11
N ARG A 78 15.20 4.57 34.74
CA ARG A 78 16.33 3.85 34.11
C ARG A 78 15.84 2.95 32.95
N ALA A 79 14.76 2.23 33.19
CA ALA A 79 14.12 1.39 32.13
C ALA A 79 13.58 2.24 30.98
N ILE A 80 12.96 3.39 31.28
CA ILE A 80 12.43 4.30 30.25
C ILE A 80 13.57 4.85 29.38
N ARG A 81 14.68 5.28 29.96
CA ARG A 81 15.88 5.71 29.22
C ARG A 81 16.48 4.57 28.38
N ALA A 82 16.46 3.34 28.91
CA ALA A 82 16.91 2.18 28.16
C ALA A 82 16.04 1.95 26.91
N ILE A 83 14.71 2.09 27.03
CA ILE A 83 13.77 2.01 25.91
C ILE A 83 14.10 3.07 24.85
N GLU A 84 14.33 4.33 25.25
CA GLU A 84 14.73 5.41 24.32
C GLU A 84 16.04 5.07 23.58
N MET A 85 17.05 4.58 24.31
CA MET A 85 18.34 4.21 23.71
C MET A 85 18.22 3.03 22.75
N ILE A 86 17.46 2.00 23.13
CA ILE A 86 17.23 0.84 22.26
C ILE A 86 16.47 1.27 21.00
N HIS A 87 15.41 2.08 21.16
CA HIS A 87 14.63 2.59 20.04
C HIS A 87 15.48 3.42 19.06
N ALA A 88 16.36 4.26 19.57
CA ALA A 88 17.26 5.07 18.75
C ALA A 88 18.37 4.26 18.07
N ALA A 89 18.91 3.22 18.72
CA ALA A 89 20.04 2.44 18.21
C ALA A 89 19.63 1.23 17.36
N ALA A 90 18.44 0.68 17.59
CA ALA A 90 17.94 -0.56 17.00
C ALA A 90 16.48 -0.38 16.52
N GLY A 91 16.25 0.54 15.59
CA GLY A 91 14.91 0.91 15.10
C GLY A 91 14.07 -0.24 14.52
N ASP A 92 14.72 -1.34 14.10
CA ASP A 92 14.05 -2.53 13.58
C ASP A 92 13.60 -3.50 14.69
N VAL A 93 14.03 -3.30 15.93
CA VAL A 93 13.68 -4.16 17.07
C VAL A 93 12.41 -3.65 17.75
N THR A 94 11.47 -4.55 18.00
CA THR A 94 10.24 -4.19 18.72
C THR A 94 10.46 -4.25 20.22
N ILE A 95 10.05 -3.21 20.95
CA ILE A 95 10.24 -3.11 22.39
C ILE A 95 8.92 -3.40 23.10
N PHE A 96 8.92 -4.38 24.01
CA PHE A 96 7.85 -4.66 24.95
C PHE A 96 8.28 -4.18 26.34
N ALA A 97 7.51 -3.30 26.94
CA ALA A 97 7.70 -2.91 28.33
C ALA A 97 6.87 -3.81 29.24
N ILE A 98 7.44 -4.22 30.36
CA ILE A 98 6.73 -4.95 31.40
C ILE A 98 6.79 -4.13 32.69
N GLY A 99 5.65 -3.91 33.35
CA GLY A 99 5.58 -3.11 34.56
C GLY A 99 4.21 -3.24 35.23
N GLU A 100 3.98 -2.44 36.28
CA GLU A 100 2.68 -2.44 36.96
C GLU A 100 1.64 -1.60 36.21
N MET A 101 0.51 -2.20 35.88
CA MET A 101 -0.63 -1.51 35.24
C MET A 101 -1.27 -0.45 36.16
N SER A 102 -1.04 -0.54 37.47
CA SER A 102 -1.50 0.44 38.45
C SER A 102 -0.82 1.82 38.34
N GLN A 103 0.24 1.94 37.52
CA GLN A 103 1.01 3.17 37.34
C GLN A 103 0.89 3.74 35.92
N PRO A 104 -0.20 4.44 35.57
CA PRO A 104 -0.47 4.94 34.19
C PRO A 104 0.63 5.85 33.64
N THR A 105 1.31 6.60 34.52
CA THR A 105 2.44 7.48 34.13
C THR A 105 3.60 6.69 33.52
N ASN A 106 3.90 5.52 34.06
CA ASN A 106 4.99 4.67 33.55
C ASN A 106 4.61 4.06 32.20
N ILE A 107 3.33 3.68 32.03
CA ILE A 107 2.81 3.18 30.75
C ILE A 107 2.98 4.24 29.66
N VAL A 108 2.50 5.47 29.91
CA VAL A 108 2.58 6.57 28.95
C VAL A 108 4.05 6.92 28.64
N SER A 109 4.91 6.93 29.64
CA SER A 109 6.33 7.23 29.47
C SER A 109 7.05 6.16 28.65
N ALA A 110 6.79 4.87 28.92
CA ALA A 110 7.36 3.77 28.14
C ALA A 110 6.89 3.80 26.66
N MET A 111 5.60 4.06 26.42
CA MET A 111 5.08 4.17 25.07
C MET A 111 5.68 5.36 24.29
N ARG A 112 5.85 6.51 24.96
CA ARG A 112 6.52 7.69 24.37
C ARG A 112 8.00 7.46 24.09
N ALA A 113 8.65 6.66 24.92
CA ALA A 113 10.06 6.28 24.78
C ALA A 113 10.30 5.32 23.60
N GLY A 114 9.24 4.71 23.04
CA GLY A 114 9.32 3.82 21.89
C GLY A 114 8.90 2.38 22.16
N ALA A 115 8.38 2.06 23.36
CA ALA A 115 7.75 0.76 23.59
C ALA A 115 6.49 0.63 22.72
N ARG A 116 6.33 -0.53 22.08
CA ARG A 116 5.17 -0.84 21.24
C ARG A 116 4.03 -1.51 21.99
N GLU A 117 4.38 -2.22 23.04
CA GLU A 117 3.45 -2.96 23.89
C GLU A 117 3.82 -2.75 25.36
N PHE A 118 2.82 -2.67 26.23
CA PHE A 118 3.02 -2.64 27.65
C PHE A 118 2.25 -3.82 28.28
N LEU A 119 2.94 -4.67 28.99
CA LEU A 119 2.38 -5.86 29.64
C LEU A 119 2.42 -5.68 31.17
N ASP A 120 1.40 -6.17 31.84
CA ASP A 120 1.40 -6.18 33.30
C ASP A 120 2.45 -7.16 33.84
N ARG A 121 3.20 -6.76 34.87
CA ARG A 121 4.18 -7.62 35.51
C ARG A 121 3.55 -8.89 36.09
N GLY A 122 2.32 -8.81 36.58
CA GLY A 122 1.51 -9.92 37.04
C GLY A 122 0.81 -10.73 35.94
N SER A 123 0.99 -10.35 34.67
CA SER A 123 0.29 -11.01 33.56
C SER A 123 0.62 -12.51 33.46
N ASN A 124 -0.37 -13.28 33.03
CA ASN A 124 -0.23 -14.70 32.83
C ASN A 124 0.40 -15.04 31.46
N ARG A 125 0.56 -16.34 31.19
CA ARG A 125 1.07 -16.87 29.92
C ARG A 125 0.22 -16.44 28.72
N GLU A 126 -1.11 -16.40 28.87
CA GLU A 126 -2.05 -16.04 27.81
C GLU A 126 -1.82 -14.63 27.30
N SER A 127 -1.62 -13.66 28.20
CA SER A 127 -1.32 -12.26 27.82
C SER A 127 -0.04 -12.13 27.00
N MET A 128 0.98 -12.93 27.31
CA MET A 128 2.23 -12.97 26.55
C MET A 128 2.02 -13.61 25.15
N ILE A 129 1.22 -14.67 25.08
CA ILE A 129 0.84 -15.30 23.81
C ILE A 129 0.09 -14.31 22.92
N GLU A 130 -0.87 -13.56 23.47
CA GLU A 130 -1.57 -12.52 22.74
C GLU A 130 -0.63 -11.43 22.21
N ALA A 131 0.31 -10.95 23.03
CA ALA A 131 1.28 -9.95 22.62
C ALA A 131 2.19 -10.47 21.49
N PHE A 132 2.67 -11.69 21.57
CA PHE A 132 3.46 -12.32 20.52
C PHE A 132 2.63 -12.58 19.25
N THR A 133 1.36 -12.92 19.39
CA THR A 133 0.44 -13.08 18.25
C THR A 133 0.22 -11.75 17.54
N ARG A 134 0.00 -10.64 18.30
CA ARG A 134 -0.08 -9.28 17.73
C ARG A 134 1.23 -8.87 17.06
N PHE A 135 2.37 -9.17 17.67
CA PHE A 135 3.68 -8.93 17.07
C PHE A 135 3.84 -9.70 15.76
N THR A 136 3.60 -11.02 15.75
CA THR A 136 3.72 -11.86 14.55
C THR A 136 2.80 -11.39 13.44
N ALA A 137 1.56 -11.03 13.77
CA ALA A 137 0.62 -10.44 12.82
C ALA A 137 1.14 -9.11 12.27
N SER A 138 1.76 -8.26 13.11
CA SER A 138 2.32 -6.97 12.70
C SER A 138 3.59 -7.12 11.86
N VAL A 139 4.48 -8.05 12.21
CA VAL A 139 5.69 -8.39 11.43
C VAL A 139 5.29 -9.09 10.13
N SER A 140 4.34 -10.01 10.17
CA SER A 140 3.72 -10.55 8.97
C SER A 140 3.09 -9.41 8.14
N ARG A 141 2.48 -8.42 8.72
CA ARG A 141 1.97 -7.23 8.04
C ARG A 141 3.13 -6.35 7.52
N ALA A 142 4.20 -6.11 8.29
CA ALA A 142 5.37 -5.33 7.88
C ALA A 142 6.24 -6.07 6.86
N GLN A 143 6.49 -7.36 6.91
CA GLN A 143 7.19 -8.17 5.90
C GLN A 143 6.34 -8.36 4.63
N ARG A 144 5.04 -8.41 4.77
CA ARG A 144 4.11 -8.23 3.68
C ARG A 144 4.24 -6.82 3.09
N SER A 145 4.71 -5.76 3.75
CA SER A 145 4.97 -4.42 3.21
C SER A 145 6.37 -4.21 2.60
N ALA A 146 7.35 -5.07 2.85
CA ALA A 146 8.73 -4.91 2.34
C ALA A 146 9.04 -5.67 1.03
N GLY A 147 8.14 -6.48 0.48
CA GLY A 147 8.28 -7.19 -0.81
C GLY A 147 6.96 -7.40 -1.52
N LYS A 148 6.03 -6.41 -1.54
CA LYS A 148 4.61 -6.70 -1.54
C LYS A 148 3.74 -6.06 -2.54
N ALA A 149 2.53 -6.67 -2.52
CA ALA A 149 1.44 -6.22 -3.33
C ALA A 149 1.33 -4.70 -3.27
N ARG A 150 1.47 -4.07 -4.40
CA ARG A 150 1.18 -2.66 -4.57
C ARG A 150 -0.23 -2.49 -5.08
N VAL A 151 -0.95 -1.56 -4.48
CA VAL A 151 -2.32 -1.22 -4.84
C VAL A 151 -2.30 -0.02 -5.76
N PHE A 152 -2.84 -0.18 -6.97
CA PHE A 152 -2.96 0.86 -7.97
C PHE A 152 -4.43 1.09 -8.29
N THR A 153 -4.95 2.26 -7.95
CA THR A 153 -6.33 2.61 -8.21
C THR A 153 -6.44 3.47 -9.46
N PHE A 154 -7.30 3.05 -10.37
CA PHE A 154 -7.64 3.75 -11.60
C PHE A 154 -8.99 4.44 -11.43
N LEU A 155 -9.05 5.72 -11.71
CA LEU A 155 -10.27 6.51 -11.65
C LEU A 155 -10.37 7.48 -12.81
N ASN A 156 -11.56 8.00 -13.03
CA ASN A 156 -11.83 8.97 -14.06
C ASN A 156 -12.76 10.06 -13.56
N ALA A 157 -12.59 11.25 -14.09
CA ALA A 157 -13.47 12.39 -13.81
C ALA A 157 -14.57 12.57 -14.87
N LYS A 158 -14.46 11.87 -15.99
CA LYS A 158 -15.39 11.94 -17.13
C LYS A 158 -15.60 10.53 -17.68
N GLY A 159 -16.84 10.17 -17.99
CA GLY A 159 -17.17 8.91 -18.66
C GLY A 159 -16.53 8.78 -20.04
N GLY A 160 -16.20 7.56 -20.45
CA GLY A 160 -15.70 7.25 -21.79
C GLY A 160 -14.22 7.58 -22.04
N VAL A 161 -13.45 8.03 -21.04
CA VAL A 161 -12.01 8.30 -21.20
C VAL A 161 -11.14 7.04 -21.26
N GLY A 162 -11.72 5.85 -21.00
CA GLY A 162 -11.03 4.55 -21.08
C GLY A 162 -10.40 4.09 -19.77
N CYS A 163 -10.97 4.44 -18.63
CA CYS A 163 -10.47 4.05 -17.30
C CYS A 163 -10.39 2.52 -17.16
N THR A 164 -11.52 1.82 -17.26
CA THR A 164 -11.58 0.35 -17.21
C THR A 164 -10.64 -0.31 -18.22
N THR A 165 -10.57 0.21 -19.45
CA THR A 165 -9.68 -0.33 -20.49
C THR A 165 -8.21 -0.19 -20.07
N THR A 166 -7.85 0.96 -19.45
CA THR A 166 -6.50 1.18 -18.97
C THR A 166 -6.19 0.27 -17.77
N ALA A 167 -7.10 0.13 -16.82
CA ALA A 167 -6.94 -0.77 -15.67
C ALA A 167 -6.77 -2.23 -16.12
N VAL A 168 -7.63 -2.74 -16.99
CA VAL A 168 -7.56 -4.11 -17.53
C VAL A 168 -6.23 -4.38 -18.22
N ASN A 169 -5.82 -3.50 -19.16
CA ASN A 169 -4.58 -3.70 -19.91
C ASN A 169 -3.33 -3.55 -19.03
N THR A 170 -3.35 -2.66 -18.03
CA THR A 170 -2.25 -2.54 -17.08
C THR A 170 -2.17 -3.78 -16.19
N ALA A 171 -3.30 -4.34 -15.74
CA ALA A 171 -3.33 -5.57 -14.95
C ALA A 171 -2.75 -6.76 -15.73
N VAL A 172 -3.10 -6.88 -17.02
CA VAL A 172 -2.54 -7.90 -17.93
C VAL A 172 -1.04 -7.71 -18.13
N ALA A 173 -0.58 -6.48 -18.36
CA ALA A 173 0.84 -6.21 -18.55
C ALA A 173 1.66 -6.46 -17.26
N LEU A 174 1.11 -6.13 -16.09
CA LEU A 174 1.72 -6.47 -14.79
C LEU A 174 1.81 -7.98 -14.57
N GLU A 175 0.76 -8.73 -14.92
CA GLU A 175 0.76 -10.20 -14.82
C GLU A 175 1.84 -10.82 -15.68
N GLN A 176 1.95 -10.40 -16.94
CA GLN A 176 2.96 -10.90 -17.87
C GLN A 176 4.40 -10.69 -17.37
N ALA A 177 4.66 -9.56 -16.70
CA ALA A 177 6.01 -9.20 -16.27
C ALA A 177 6.35 -9.66 -14.85
N HIS A 178 5.35 -9.74 -13.95
CA HIS A 178 5.58 -9.84 -12.51
C HIS A 178 4.76 -10.94 -11.81
N GLY A 179 3.94 -11.70 -12.53
CA GLY A 179 3.18 -12.83 -12.00
C GLY A 179 1.85 -12.42 -11.34
N ARG A 180 1.53 -12.92 -10.16
CA ARG A 180 0.19 -12.86 -9.56
C ARG A 180 -0.37 -11.44 -9.39
N VAL A 181 -1.44 -11.14 -10.12
CA VAL A 181 -2.17 -9.87 -10.10
C VAL A 181 -3.65 -10.12 -9.85
N VAL A 182 -4.29 -9.27 -9.06
CA VAL A 182 -5.74 -9.21 -8.99
C VAL A 182 -6.25 -7.88 -9.56
N LEU A 183 -7.25 -7.96 -10.43
CA LEU A 183 -8.04 -6.83 -10.87
C LEU A 183 -9.34 -6.81 -10.05
N VAL A 184 -9.61 -5.71 -9.36
CA VAL A 184 -10.83 -5.50 -8.57
C VAL A 184 -11.66 -4.43 -9.23
N ASP A 185 -12.87 -4.77 -9.64
CA ASP A 185 -13.78 -3.83 -10.31
C ASP A 185 -14.77 -3.25 -9.28
N PHE A 186 -14.52 -2.02 -8.85
CA PHE A 186 -15.37 -1.25 -7.94
C PHE A 186 -16.29 -0.26 -8.67
N ALA A 187 -16.38 -0.31 -10.01
CA ALA A 187 -17.34 0.51 -10.74
C ALA A 187 -18.78 0.20 -10.29
N HIS A 188 -19.67 1.19 -10.39
CA HIS A 188 -21.09 0.98 -10.04
C HIS A 188 -21.77 -0.13 -10.86
N ILE A 189 -21.34 -0.28 -12.11
CA ILE A 189 -21.64 -1.42 -12.99
C ILE A 189 -20.31 -1.89 -13.54
N GLY A 190 -19.95 -3.13 -13.28
CA GLY A 190 -18.67 -3.68 -13.65
C GLY A 190 -18.55 -4.01 -15.13
N HIS A 191 -17.50 -3.54 -15.77
CA HIS A 191 -17.22 -3.79 -17.19
C HIS A 191 -15.91 -4.54 -17.44
N ALA A 192 -15.08 -4.74 -16.41
CA ALA A 192 -13.79 -5.44 -16.56
C ALA A 192 -13.97 -6.88 -17.05
N ALA A 193 -14.99 -7.58 -16.55
CA ALA A 193 -15.30 -8.94 -16.99
C ALA A 193 -15.58 -9.05 -18.49
N LEU A 194 -16.29 -8.08 -19.06
CA LEU A 194 -16.60 -8.04 -20.50
C LEU A 194 -15.32 -7.88 -21.32
N GLN A 195 -14.41 -7.01 -20.89
CA GLN A 195 -13.13 -6.78 -21.59
C GLN A 195 -12.14 -7.95 -21.48
N LEU A 196 -12.39 -8.89 -20.56
CA LEU A 196 -11.64 -10.13 -20.38
C LEU A 196 -12.38 -11.35 -20.94
N ASN A 197 -13.56 -11.16 -21.53
CA ASN A 197 -14.45 -12.25 -21.99
C ASN A 197 -14.73 -13.29 -20.89
N LEU A 198 -14.99 -12.81 -19.66
CA LEU A 198 -15.27 -13.64 -18.49
C LEU A 198 -16.76 -13.59 -18.12
N ARG A 199 -17.22 -14.64 -17.46
CA ARG A 199 -18.56 -14.76 -16.88
C ARG A 199 -18.45 -15.02 -15.39
N PRO A 200 -18.29 -13.98 -14.56
CA PRO A 200 -18.15 -14.12 -13.11
C PRO A 200 -19.41 -14.70 -12.50
N GLN A 201 -19.24 -15.60 -11.53
CA GLN A 201 -20.32 -16.11 -10.68
C GLN A 201 -20.52 -15.22 -9.46
N PHE A 202 -19.45 -14.60 -8.97
CA PHE A 202 -19.42 -13.75 -7.80
C PHE A 202 -18.84 -12.38 -8.12
N THR A 203 -19.20 -11.41 -7.29
CA THR A 203 -18.83 -10.00 -7.45
C THR A 203 -18.16 -9.45 -6.20
N VAL A 204 -17.63 -8.24 -6.27
CA VAL A 204 -17.11 -7.51 -5.11
C VAL A 204 -18.18 -7.33 -4.03
N ILE A 205 -19.47 -7.31 -4.38
CA ILE A 205 -20.57 -7.21 -3.42
C ILE A 205 -20.67 -8.49 -2.60
N ASP A 206 -20.51 -9.66 -3.23
CA ASP A 206 -20.50 -10.94 -2.53
C ASP A 206 -19.32 -11.04 -1.57
N ALA A 207 -18.16 -10.50 -1.97
CA ALA A 207 -17.00 -10.41 -1.10
C ALA A 207 -17.28 -9.52 0.13
N LEU A 208 -17.83 -8.32 -0.07
CA LEU A 208 -18.16 -7.39 1.02
C LEU A 208 -19.18 -7.99 1.99
N GLN A 209 -20.22 -8.65 1.50
CA GLN A 209 -21.24 -9.29 2.34
C GLN A 209 -20.71 -10.45 3.19
N ASN A 210 -19.66 -11.12 2.72
CA ASN A 210 -19.08 -12.28 3.39
C ASN A 210 -17.79 -11.94 4.19
N LEU A 211 -17.40 -10.67 4.31
CA LEU A 211 -16.16 -10.27 4.98
C LEU A 211 -16.03 -10.76 6.43
N HIS A 212 -17.14 -10.87 7.16
CA HIS A 212 -17.15 -11.33 8.54
C HIS A 212 -16.56 -12.75 8.72
N ARG A 213 -16.68 -13.61 7.71
CA ARG A 213 -16.16 -14.98 7.65
C ARG A 213 -15.08 -15.19 6.59
N MET A 214 -14.63 -14.11 5.93
CA MET A 214 -13.68 -14.19 4.83
C MET A 214 -12.30 -14.64 5.31
N ASP A 215 -11.82 -15.71 4.70
CA ASP A 215 -10.44 -16.17 4.73
C ASP A 215 -9.86 -16.24 3.31
N VAL A 216 -8.62 -16.69 3.18
CA VAL A 216 -7.94 -16.81 1.88
C VAL A 216 -8.66 -17.79 0.94
N SER A 217 -9.16 -18.89 1.47
CA SER A 217 -9.84 -19.94 0.67
C SER A 217 -11.18 -19.44 0.11
N LEU A 218 -11.97 -18.77 0.95
CA LEU A 218 -13.23 -18.17 0.51
C LEU A 218 -12.99 -17.06 -0.49
N LEU A 219 -11.98 -16.19 -0.25
CA LEU A 219 -11.61 -15.13 -1.20
C LEU A 219 -11.24 -15.72 -2.57
N GLU A 220 -10.43 -16.78 -2.60
CA GLU A 220 -10.05 -17.45 -3.85
C GLU A 220 -11.25 -18.06 -4.56
N GLY A 221 -12.21 -18.60 -3.83
CA GLY A 221 -13.48 -19.10 -4.38
C GLY A 221 -14.38 -18.02 -5.00
N LEU A 222 -14.22 -16.77 -4.62
CA LEU A 222 -14.96 -15.64 -5.20
C LEU A 222 -14.28 -15.05 -6.45
N MET A 223 -13.01 -15.42 -6.71
CA MET A 223 -12.27 -14.91 -7.86
C MET A 223 -12.66 -15.60 -9.16
N THR A 224 -12.67 -14.84 -10.23
CA THR A 224 -12.76 -15.38 -11.59
C THR A 224 -11.36 -15.38 -12.21
N HIS A 225 -10.88 -16.57 -12.59
CA HIS A 225 -9.54 -16.74 -13.15
C HIS A 225 -9.55 -16.38 -14.64
N TYR A 226 -8.64 -15.51 -15.07
CA TYR A 226 -8.46 -15.15 -16.46
C TYR A 226 -7.31 -15.89 -17.12
N ARG A 227 -6.13 -15.84 -16.50
CA ARG A 227 -4.89 -16.51 -16.91
C ARG A 227 -4.18 -17.03 -15.67
N ASN A 228 -3.06 -17.70 -15.85
CA ASN A 228 -2.33 -18.37 -14.77
C ASN A 228 -1.97 -17.46 -13.59
N GLY A 229 -1.86 -16.13 -13.81
CA GLY A 229 -1.48 -15.17 -12.78
C GLY A 229 -2.47 -14.02 -12.59
N LEU A 230 -3.48 -13.83 -13.47
CA LEU A 230 -4.47 -12.75 -13.36
C LEU A 230 -5.82 -13.28 -12.91
N HIS A 231 -6.28 -12.77 -11.78
CA HIS A 231 -7.60 -13.03 -11.22
C HIS A 231 -8.45 -11.75 -11.24
N LEU A 232 -9.76 -11.92 -11.37
CA LEU A 232 -10.74 -10.84 -11.35
C LEU A 232 -11.67 -11.02 -10.14
N LEU A 233 -11.73 -10.01 -9.27
CA LEU A 233 -12.86 -9.80 -8.38
C LEU A 233 -13.82 -8.86 -9.11
N ALA A 234 -14.86 -9.43 -9.69
CA ALA A 234 -15.72 -8.75 -10.65
C ALA A 234 -16.58 -7.68 -9.98
N GLY A 235 -16.89 -6.64 -10.72
CA GLY A 235 -17.83 -5.61 -10.32
C GLY A 235 -19.28 -6.09 -10.33
N ALA A 236 -20.14 -5.32 -9.67
CA ALA A 236 -21.58 -5.58 -9.68
C ALA A 236 -22.13 -5.59 -11.10
N GLN A 237 -22.99 -6.57 -11.40
CA GLN A 237 -23.65 -6.68 -12.70
C GLN A 237 -24.95 -5.86 -12.77
N GLN A 238 -25.43 -5.38 -11.60
CA GLN A 238 -26.62 -4.55 -11.48
C GLN A 238 -26.34 -3.40 -10.52
N PRO A 239 -27.01 -2.26 -10.65
CA PRO A 239 -26.90 -1.15 -9.70
C PRO A 239 -27.21 -1.62 -8.28
N HIS A 240 -26.44 -1.15 -7.31
CA HIS A 240 -26.59 -1.49 -5.92
C HIS A 240 -26.34 -0.27 -5.02
N ASN A 241 -26.87 -0.33 -3.78
CA ASN A 241 -26.69 0.70 -2.77
C ASN A 241 -25.68 0.30 -1.67
N ALA A 242 -24.90 -0.75 -1.89
CA ALA A 242 -23.90 -1.17 -0.91
C ALA A 242 -22.80 -0.10 -0.80
N VAL A 243 -22.59 0.40 0.40
CA VAL A 243 -21.53 1.34 0.74
C VAL A 243 -20.65 0.66 1.80
N PRO A 244 -19.46 0.19 1.43
CA PRO A 244 -18.58 -0.45 2.39
C PRO A 244 -18.02 0.56 3.39
N THR A 245 -17.82 0.12 4.62
CA THR A 245 -17.11 0.90 5.64
C THR A 245 -15.59 0.87 5.40
N ALA A 246 -14.86 1.82 5.99
CA ALA A 246 -13.41 1.86 5.91
C ALA A 246 -12.77 0.56 6.48
N THR A 247 -13.35 0.00 7.54
CA THR A 247 -12.87 -1.26 8.15
C THR A 247 -13.07 -2.45 7.21
N GLU A 248 -14.20 -2.53 6.51
CA GLU A 248 -14.48 -3.58 5.53
C GLU A 248 -13.53 -3.50 4.35
N LEU A 249 -13.31 -2.30 3.81
CA LEU A 249 -12.34 -2.10 2.74
C LEU A 249 -10.92 -2.47 3.18
N ALA A 250 -10.47 -1.98 4.34
CA ALA A 250 -9.15 -2.31 4.87
C ALA A 250 -8.96 -3.83 5.00
N ARG A 251 -9.96 -4.56 5.54
CA ARG A 251 -9.91 -6.02 5.67
C ARG A 251 -9.85 -6.73 4.31
N LEU A 252 -10.65 -6.30 3.33
CA LEU A 252 -10.61 -6.86 1.98
C LEU A 252 -9.24 -6.65 1.35
N PHE A 253 -8.71 -5.42 1.43
CA PHE A 253 -7.39 -5.09 0.87
C PHE A 253 -6.25 -5.82 1.59
N ASP A 254 -6.32 -6.00 2.91
CA ASP A 254 -5.35 -6.81 3.67
C ASP A 254 -5.28 -8.25 3.15
N LEU A 255 -6.43 -8.86 2.83
CA LEU A 255 -6.49 -10.19 2.24
C LEU A 255 -5.91 -10.21 0.82
N LEU A 256 -6.30 -9.25 -0.03
CA LEU A 256 -5.80 -9.15 -1.40
C LEU A 256 -4.29 -8.97 -1.45
N VAL A 257 -3.74 -8.02 -0.69
CA VAL A 257 -2.29 -7.77 -0.65
C VAL A 257 -1.50 -8.94 -0.04
N SER A 258 -2.15 -9.85 0.67
CA SER A 258 -1.51 -11.07 1.19
C SER A 258 -1.31 -12.14 0.13
N GLN A 259 -2.08 -12.12 -0.97
CA GLN A 259 -2.13 -13.19 -1.96
C GLN A 259 -1.56 -12.81 -3.32
N TYR A 260 -1.48 -11.52 -3.64
CA TYR A 260 -1.08 -11.01 -4.95
C TYR A 260 0.15 -10.11 -4.88
N ASN A 261 0.88 -10.00 -5.97
CA ASN A 261 2.01 -9.06 -6.09
C ASN A 261 1.51 -7.64 -6.38
N PHE A 262 0.41 -7.53 -7.13
CA PHE A 262 -0.25 -6.26 -7.45
C PHE A 262 -1.76 -6.39 -7.33
N VAL A 263 -2.38 -5.33 -6.80
CA VAL A 263 -3.82 -5.14 -6.74
C VAL A 263 -4.15 -3.94 -7.62
N VAL A 264 -4.80 -4.18 -8.74
CA VAL A 264 -5.29 -3.13 -9.67
C VAL A 264 -6.75 -2.92 -9.39
N VAL A 265 -7.16 -1.68 -9.09
CA VAL A 265 -8.54 -1.35 -8.72
C VAL A 265 -9.14 -0.42 -9.77
N ASP A 266 -10.21 -0.84 -10.41
CA ASP A 266 -11.01 0.01 -11.29
C ASP A 266 -12.13 0.70 -10.50
N CYS A 267 -12.00 2.01 -10.27
CA CYS A 267 -13.01 2.87 -9.65
C CYS A 267 -13.71 3.76 -10.70
N SER A 268 -13.84 3.29 -11.94
CA SER A 268 -14.45 4.08 -13.01
C SER A 268 -15.91 4.46 -12.68
N GLY A 269 -16.25 5.70 -12.98
CA GLY A 269 -17.61 6.22 -12.77
C GLY A 269 -17.97 6.49 -11.30
N ARG A 270 -17.02 6.37 -10.35
CA ARG A 270 -17.25 6.70 -8.94
C ARG A 270 -16.60 8.04 -8.57
N VAL A 271 -17.36 8.89 -7.88
CA VAL A 271 -16.86 10.10 -7.20
C VAL A 271 -17.61 10.18 -5.86
N ASP A 272 -17.24 9.31 -4.92
CA ASP A 272 -17.91 9.14 -3.64
C ASP A 272 -16.92 8.78 -2.51
N ALA A 273 -17.42 8.66 -1.29
CA ALA A 273 -16.63 8.30 -0.12
C ALA A 273 -15.93 6.93 -0.28
N THR A 274 -16.54 5.97 -0.98
CA THR A 274 -15.92 4.66 -1.24
C THR A 274 -14.65 4.82 -2.08
N MET A 275 -14.71 5.62 -3.16
CA MET A 275 -13.54 5.93 -3.98
C MET A 275 -12.45 6.60 -3.13
N GLN A 276 -12.79 7.57 -2.27
CA GLN A 276 -11.82 8.23 -1.40
C GLN A 276 -11.11 7.24 -0.47
N MET A 277 -11.87 6.37 0.22
CA MET A 277 -11.30 5.33 1.08
C MET A 277 -10.38 4.37 0.33
N ILE A 278 -10.74 3.97 -0.90
CA ILE A 278 -9.90 3.11 -1.75
C ILE A 278 -8.61 3.84 -2.14
N CYS A 279 -8.69 5.13 -2.50
CA CYS A 279 -7.52 5.95 -2.80
C CYS A 279 -6.57 6.05 -1.59
N ASP A 280 -7.10 6.12 -0.38
CA ASP A 280 -6.29 6.16 0.85
C ASP A 280 -5.54 4.85 1.12
N LEU A 281 -6.07 3.72 0.65
CA LEU A 281 -5.43 2.40 0.74
C LEU A 281 -4.43 2.13 -0.41
N SER A 282 -4.31 3.02 -1.40
CA SER A 282 -3.55 2.81 -2.63
C SER A 282 -2.11 3.32 -2.53
N ASN A 283 -1.17 2.65 -3.18
CA ASN A 283 0.21 3.12 -3.35
C ASN A 283 0.33 4.19 -4.44
N ALA A 284 -0.49 4.10 -5.50
CA ALA A 284 -0.65 5.13 -6.50
C ALA A 284 -2.11 5.22 -6.95
N VAL A 285 -2.55 6.43 -7.25
CA VAL A 285 -3.88 6.72 -7.77
C VAL A 285 -3.71 7.32 -9.16
N LEU A 286 -4.28 6.68 -10.15
CA LEU A 286 -4.13 7.01 -11.56
C LEU A 286 -5.43 7.59 -12.11
N MET A 287 -5.48 8.90 -12.29
CA MET A 287 -6.62 9.56 -12.91
C MET A 287 -6.48 9.55 -14.42
N ILE A 288 -7.38 8.84 -15.08
CA ILE A 288 -7.41 8.74 -16.53
C ILE A 288 -8.15 9.94 -17.11
N ALA A 289 -7.45 10.70 -17.93
CA ALA A 289 -7.96 11.90 -18.59
C ALA A 289 -7.62 11.91 -20.08
N GLN A 290 -8.24 12.80 -20.82
CA GLN A 290 -7.91 13.13 -22.22
C GLN A 290 -7.48 14.59 -22.30
N THR A 291 -6.84 14.98 -23.40
CA THR A 291 -6.34 16.35 -23.63
C THR A 291 -7.44 17.29 -24.11
N ASP A 292 -8.70 17.09 -23.68
CA ASP A 292 -9.81 18.00 -23.93
C ASP A 292 -10.18 18.81 -22.67
N VAL A 293 -10.73 20.00 -22.88
CA VAL A 293 -11.04 20.95 -21.81
C VAL A 293 -11.98 20.35 -20.75
N VAL A 294 -13.01 19.58 -21.17
CA VAL A 294 -13.99 19.00 -20.25
C VAL A 294 -13.34 17.94 -19.39
N SER A 295 -12.48 17.10 -19.98
CA SER A 295 -11.76 16.04 -19.25
C SER A 295 -10.82 16.64 -18.20
N LEU A 296 -10.04 17.64 -18.57
CA LEU A 296 -9.08 18.29 -17.65
C LEU A 296 -9.78 19.10 -16.56
N TRP A 297 -10.83 19.84 -16.90
CA TRP A 297 -11.64 20.54 -15.90
C TRP A 297 -12.26 19.57 -14.89
N SER A 298 -12.84 18.47 -15.37
CA SER A 298 -13.42 17.45 -14.49
C SER A 298 -12.35 16.78 -13.61
N ALA A 299 -11.16 16.51 -14.17
CA ALA A 299 -10.03 15.97 -13.41
C ALA A 299 -9.61 16.90 -12.27
N GLY A 300 -9.54 18.22 -12.50
CA GLY A 300 -9.29 19.20 -11.45
C GLY A 300 -10.37 19.19 -10.35
N LYS A 301 -11.64 18.92 -10.67
CA LYS A 301 -12.71 18.80 -9.67
C LYS A 301 -12.61 17.55 -8.82
N VAL A 302 -12.27 16.39 -9.44
CA VAL A 302 -12.04 15.14 -8.70
C VAL A 302 -10.79 15.25 -7.85
N GLN A 303 -9.72 15.87 -8.35
CA GLN A 303 -8.54 16.17 -7.55
C GLN A 303 -8.87 17.02 -6.32
N ALA A 304 -9.68 18.07 -6.48
CA ALA A 304 -10.13 18.91 -5.37
C ALA A 304 -10.97 18.12 -4.34
N PHE A 305 -11.80 17.19 -4.79
CA PHE A 305 -12.58 16.30 -3.91
C PHE A 305 -11.66 15.37 -3.09
N LEU A 306 -10.54 14.91 -3.65
CA LEU A 306 -9.58 14.04 -2.97
C LEU A 306 -8.59 14.81 -2.07
N GLN A 307 -8.68 16.16 -2.00
CA GLN A 307 -7.68 16.99 -1.29
C GLN A 307 -7.58 16.72 0.21
N GLU A 308 -8.62 16.20 0.84
CA GLU A 308 -8.67 15.96 2.28
C GLU A 308 -8.11 14.57 2.68
N GLY A 309 -7.76 13.70 1.71
CA GLY A 309 -7.28 12.34 1.95
C GLY A 309 -5.80 12.12 1.68
N ALA A 310 -5.24 11.06 2.24
CA ALA A 310 -3.85 10.62 2.03
C ALA A 310 -3.55 10.23 0.57
N GLY A 311 -4.58 9.99 -0.24
CA GLY A 311 -4.46 9.65 -1.66
C GLY A 311 -3.99 10.81 -2.54
N ARG A 312 -4.09 12.06 -2.08
CA ARG A 312 -3.73 13.26 -2.85
C ARG A 312 -2.29 13.25 -3.38
N ASP A 313 -1.34 12.99 -2.51
CA ASP A 313 0.09 13.05 -2.87
C ASP A 313 0.50 11.93 -3.82
N ARG A 314 -0.33 10.90 -3.94
CA ARG A 314 -0.16 9.71 -4.78
C ARG A 314 -0.93 9.79 -6.09
N LEU A 315 -1.72 10.87 -6.29
CA LEU A 315 -2.53 11.08 -7.49
C LEU A 315 -1.65 11.54 -8.67
N ARG A 316 -1.79 10.84 -9.79
CA ARG A 316 -1.08 11.12 -11.04
C ARG A 316 -2.06 11.07 -12.22
N ILE A 317 -1.79 11.85 -13.24
CA ILE A 317 -2.57 11.85 -14.49
C ILE A 317 -1.99 10.83 -15.46
N VAL A 318 -2.86 10.03 -16.07
CA VAL A 318 -2.55 9.23 -17.26
C VAL A 318 -3.39 9.78 -18.41
N LEU A 319 -2.72 10.38 -19.37
CA LEU A 319 -3.36 10.91 -20.57
C LEU A 319 -3.64 9.77 -21.56
N ASN A 320 -4.91 9.38 -21.67
CA ASN A 320 -5.32 8.35 -22.61
C ASN A 320 -5.76 8.96 -23.95
N ARG A 321 -5.67 8.17 -25.02
CA ARG A 321 -5.91 8.60 -26.40
C ARG A 321 -5.10 9.85 -26.76
N TYR A 322 -3.88 9.91 -26.24
CA TYR A 322 -3.02 11.06 -26.40
C TYR A 322 -2.67 11.32 -27.87
N LYS A 323 -2.83 12.56 -28.29
CA LYS A 323 -2.33 13.10 -29.55
C LYS A 323 -1.57 14.39 -29.24
N LYS A 324 -0.41 14.58 -29.85
CA LYS A 324 0.34 15.81 -29.68
C LYS A 324 -0.47 16.97 -30.29
N ILE A 325 -0.78 17.97 -29.46
CA ILE A 325 -1.48 19.19 -29.87
C ILE A 325 -0.44 20.32 -29.90
N PRO A 326 -0.27 21.02 -31.03
CA PRO A 326 0.65 22.16 -31.13
C PRO A 326 0.28 23.23 -30.10
N GLY A 327 1.28 23.72 -29.33
CA GLY A 327 1.06 24.76 -28.34
C GLY A 327 0.44 24.30 -27.01
N PHE A 328 0.15 23.01 -26.85
CA PHE A 328 -0.35 22.45 -25.60
C PHE A 328 0.68 21.48 -25.00
N THR A 329 1.06 21.70 -23.76
CA THR A 329 2.15 21.00 -23.07
C THR A 329 1.64 20.19 -21.88
N GLU A 330 2.48 19.34 -21.30
CA GLU A 330 2.20 18.68 -20.05
C GLU A 330 2.01 19.67 -18.89
N GLU A 331 2.78 20.74 -18.87
CA GLU A 331 2.63 21.81 -17.86
C GLU A 331 1.24 22.44 -17.88
N ASP A 332 0.60 22.54 -19.06
CA ASP A 332 -0.76 23.04 -19.15
C ASP A 332 -1.77 22.05 -18.53
N VAL A 333 -1.53 20.74 -18.70
CA VAL A 333 -2.33 19.70 -18.02
C VAL A 333 -2.13 19.77 -16.52
N GLU A 334 -0.88 19.85 -16.05
CA GLU A 334 -0.53 19.91 -14.64
C GLU A 334 -1.11 21.16 -13.97
N LYS A 335 -1.07 22.30 -14.64
CA LYS A 335 -1.70 23.55 -14.16
C LYS A 335 -3.23 23.43 -14.07
N ALA A 336 -3.86 22.81 -15.06
CA ALA A 336 -5.32 22.66 -15.11
C ALA A 336 -5.85 21.66 -14.06
N THR A 337 -5.06 20.64 -13.74
CA THR A 337 -5.48 19.52 -12.88
C THR A 337 -4.86 19.54 -11.49
N ASN A 338 -3.82 20.35 -11.28
CA ASN A 338 -2.95 20.35 -10.09
C ASN A 338 -2.34 18.96 -9.78
N CYS A 339 -2.10 18.15 -10.83
CA CYS A 339 -1.54 16.81 -10.73
C CYS A 339 -0.44 16.61 -11.74
N LYS A 340 0.60 15.85 -11.39
CA LYS A 340 1.68 15.47 -12.30
C LYS A 340 1.20 14.47 -13.34
N VAL A 341 1.66 14.63 -14.58
CA VAL A 341 1.46 13.65 -15.65
C VAL A 341 2.45 12.51 -15.45
N LEU A 342 1.94 11.29 -15.27
CA LEU A 342 2.76 10.09 -15.15
C LEU A 342 3.02 9.42 -16.50
N TRP A 343 1.97 9.30 -17.33
CA TRP A 343 2.05 8.51 -18.55
C TRP A 343 1.14 9.05 -19.65
N LYS A 344 1.49 8.71 -20.91
CA LYS A 344 0.70 9.03 -22.09
C LYS A 344 0.47 7.76 -22.90
N ILE A 345 -0.80 7.39 -23.06
CA ILE A 345 -1.21 6.25 -23.87
C ILE A 345 -1.62 6.78 -25.24
N PRO A 346 -0.98 6.34 -26.34
CA PRO A 346 -1.29 6.84 -27.68
C PRO A 346 -2.72 6.51 -28.09
N ASN A 347 -3.29 7.35 -28.97
CA ASN A 347 -4.59 7.07 -29.52
C ASN A 347 -4.49 6.03 -30.65
N ASN A 348 -5.08 4.87 -30.46
CA ASN A 348 -5.17 3.82 -31.46
C ASN A 348 -6.53 3.09 -31.38
N PHE A 349 -7.60 3.78 -31.76
CA PHE A 349 -8.95 3.24 -31.70
C PHE A 349 -9.13 2.01 -32.60
N GLN A 350 -8.43 1.96 -33.74
CA GLN A 350 -8.53 0.84 -34.67
C GLN A 350 -8.06 -0.50 -34.09
N VAL A 351 -7.14 -0.47 -33.14
CA VAL A 351 -6.68 -1.66 -32.42
C VAL A 351 -7.49 -1.90 -31.14
N VAL A 352 -7.79 -0.84 -30.39
CA VAL A 352 -8.46 -0.96 -29.08
C VAL A 352 -9.95 -1.30 -29.23
N GLY A 353 -10.67 -0.70 -30.18
CA GLY A 353 -12.10 -0.95 -30.34
C GLY A 353 -12.41 -2.44 -30.58
N PRO A 354 -11.86 -3.07 -31.65
CA PRO A 354 -12.07 -4.50 -31.87
C PRO A 354 -11.57 -5.43 -30.76
N ALA A 355 -10.55 -5.02 -30.02
CA ALA A 355 -10.04 -5.78 -28.89
C ALA A 355 -11.04 -5.81 -27.73
N ILE A 356 -11.66 -4.67 -27.41
CA ILE A 356 -12.74 -4.57 -26.41
C ILE A 356 -13.94 -5.41 -26.84
N ASP A 357 -14.38 -5.29 -28.10
CA ASP A 357 -15.54 -6.02 -28.61
C ASP A 357 -15.36 -7.55 -28.58
N LYS A 358 -14.11 -8.01 -28.72
CA LYS A 358 -13.75 -9.43 -28.61
C LYS A 358 -13.46 -9.89 -27.19
N GLY A 359 -13.40 -8.98 -26.21
CA GLY A 359 -12.96 -9.30 -24.86
C GLY A 359 -11.52 -9.83 -24.80
N SER A 360 -10.63 -9.28 -25.64
CA SER A 360 -9.23 -9.66 -25.75
C SER A 360 -8.33 -8.44 -25.50
N PRO A 361 -7.73 -8.30 -24.32
CA PRO A 361 -6.92 -7.13 -23.98
C PRO A 361 -5.79 -6.85 -24.97
N VAL A 362 -5.61 -5.58 -25.30
CA VAL A 362 -4.58 -5.11 -26.25
C VAL A 362 -3.18 -5.41 -25.77
N ALA A 363 -2.96 -5.45 -24.46
CA ALA A 363 -1.66 -5.78 -23.84
C ALA A 363 -1.13 -7.17 -24.26
N LEU A 364 -2.00 -8.05 -24.79
CA LEU A 364 -1.61 -9.37 -25.31
C LEU A 364 -1.18 -9.35 -26.78
N GLN A 365 -1.33 -8.21 -27.45
CA GLN A 365 -1.03 -8.09 -28.88
C GLN A 365 0.36 -7.46 -29.08
N ASP A 366 0.96 -7.63 -30.24
CA ASP A 366 2.16 -6.86 -30.61
C ASP A 366 1.73 -5.56 -31.31
N SER A 367 1.75 -4.47 -30.59
CA SER A 367 1.38 -3.14 -31.07
C SER A 367 2.03 -2.04 -30.24
N ASP A 368 2.11 -0.81 -30.79
CA ASP A 368 2.63 0.35 -30.08
C ASP A 368 1.86 0.65 -28.78
N ILE A 369 0.55 0.44 -28.82
CA ILE A 369 -0.29 0.66 -27.65
C ILE A 369 -0.07 -0.43 -26.59
N SER A 370 0.19 -1.67 -26.98
CA SER A 370 0.58 -2.73 -26.07
C SER A 370 1.90 -2.39 -25.36
N ARG A 371 2.90 -1.94 -26.12
CA ARG A 371 4.19 -1.47 -25.55
C ARG A 371 3.99 -0.30 -24.59
N SER A 372 3.03 0.59 -24.85
CA SER A 372 2.69 1.68 -23.94
C SER A 372 2.12 1.15 -22.60
N TYR A 373 1.25 0.13 -22.61
CA TYR A 373 0.75 -0.49 -21.37
C TYR A 373 1.85 -1.25 -20.61
N GLN A 374 2.76 -1.93 -21.31
CA GLN A 374 3.92 -2.58 -20.72
C GLN A 374 4.85 -1.55 -20.06
N GLY A 375 5.06 -0.40 -20.72
CA GLY A 375 5.84 0.70 -20.15
C GLY A 375 5.19 1.29 -18.89
N LEU A 376 3.87 1.53 -18.90
CA LEU A 376 3.13 1.98 -17.71
C LEU A 376 3.23 0.94 -16.56
N ALA A 377 3.07 -0.35 -16.87
CA ALA A 377 3.21 -1.42 -15.88
C ALA A 377 4.63 -1.46 -15.29
N SER A 378 5.66 -1.30 -16.11
CA SER A 378 7.05 -1.24 -15.67
C SER A 378 7.34 -0.02 -14.78
N GLU A 379 6.80 1.15 -15.14
CA GLU A 379 6.90 2.37 -14.33
C GLU A 379 6.25 2.17 -12.96
N LEU A 380 5.03 1.63 -12.94
CA LEU A 380 4.32 1.31 -11.70
C LEU A 380 5.07 0.25 -10.87
N ALA A 381 5.67 -0.76 -11.50
CA ALA A 381 6.42 -1.80 -10.83
C ALA A 381 7.81 -1.33 -10.35
N GLY A 382 8.45 -0.38 -11.04
CA GLY A 382 9.78 0.15 -10.72
C GLY A 382 9.81 1.25 -9.66
N ALA A 383 8.66 1.90 -9.37
CA ALA A 383 8.58 2.96 -8.38
C ALA A 383 8.97 2.46 -6.98
N SER A 384 10.17 2.83 -6.52
CA SER A 384 10.74 2.43 -5.22
C SER A 384 9.97 3.07 -4.05
N THR A 385 9.81 2.31 -2.97
CA THR A 385 9.14 2.72 -1.72
C THR A 385 10.03 3.55 -0.78
N ALA A 386 11.16 4.11 -1.25
CA ALA A 386 11.93 5.07 -0.48
C ALA A 386 11.22 6.43 -0.55
N ASP A 387 10.59 6.83 0.52
CA ASP A 387 9.80 8.06 0.68
C ASP A 387 8.45 8.08 -0.03
N GLY A 388 7.42 7.46 0.41
CA GLY A 388 6.01 7.77 0.13
C GLY A 388 5.60 8.55 -1.15
N ALA A 389 6.53 8.91 -2.00
CA ALA A 389 6.38 9.61 -3.28
C ALA A 389 7.09 8.85 -4.39
N LEU A 390 6.41 8.63 -5.50
CA LEU A 390 6.97 8.12 -6.75
C LEU A 390 8.18 8.98 -7.17
N SER A 391 9.40 8.43 -7.07
CA SER A 391 10.60 9.04 -7.64
C SER A 391 10.55 8.87 -9.15
N LEU A 392 10.27 9.96 -9.85
CA LEU A 392 10.23 10.02 -11.32
C LEU A 392 11.66 9.94 -11.87
N VAL A 393 12.00 8.82 -12.48
CA VAL A 393 13.14 8.75 -13.40
C VAL A 393 12.63 9.18 -14.78
N TYR A 394 12.92 10.41 -15.15
CA TYR A 394 12.63 10.92 -16.49
C TYR A 394 13.38 10.12 -17.55
N GLY A 395 12.67 9.47 -18.44
CA GLY A 395 13.23 9.03 -19.72
C GLY A 395 13.67 10.25 -20.53
N HIS A 396 14.98 10.48 -20.58
CA HIS A 396 15.57 11.51 -21.43
C HIS A 396 15.38 11.15 -22.90
N ASP A 397 14.49 11.89 -23.57
CA ASP A 397 14.51 11.99 -25.03
C ASP A 397 15.73 12.82 -25.44
N LYS A 398 16.75 12.15 -26.01
CA LYS A 398 17.93 12.81 -26.60
C LYS A 398 17.53 13.38 -27.95
N GLY A 399 17.09 14.63 -27.97
CA GLY A 399 16.77 15.37 -29.19
C GLY A 399 17.22 16.81 -29.07
N GLU A 400 18.41 17.09 -29.61
CA GLU A 400 19.02 18.33 -30.12
C GLU A 400 18.49 19.68 -29.64
N SER A 401 19.39 20.38 -28.92
CA SER A 401 19.37 21.84 -28.71
C SER A 401 19.50 22.59 -30.01
N LYS A 402 18.53 23.43 -30.36
CA LYS A 402 18.76 24.65 -31.18
C LYS A 402 18.04 25.83 -30.53
N LYS A 403 18.85 26.77 -30.07
CA LYS A 403 18.43 28.11 -29.60
C LYS A 403 17.59 28.81 -30.65
N ARG A 404 16.46 29.39 -30.26
CA ARG A 404 15.99 30.68 -30.82
C ARG A 404 15.13 31.44 -29.80
N SER A 405 15.35 32.73 -29.81
CA SER A 405 14.98 33.84 -28.95
C SER A 405 13.50 34.10 -28.77
N ALA A 406 13.24 34.77 -27.66
CA ALA A 406 11.98 35.27 -27.12
C ALA A 406 11.11 36.11 -28.10
N SER A 407 9.77 35.95 -27.93
CA SER A 407 8.84 37.06 -28.10
C SER A 407 7.71 36.91 -27.11
N ARG A 408 7.60 37.87 -26.21
CA ARG A 408 6.52 38.06 -25.26
C ARG A 408 5.23 38.37 -25.98
N LEU A 409 4.14 37.68 -25.68
CA LEU A 409 2.77 38.15 -25.92
C LEU A 409 2.07 38.27 -24.58
N ILE A 410 1.84 39.50 -24.19
CA ILE A 410 1.05 39.94 -23.04
C ILE A 410 -0.42 39.85 -23.46
N VAL A 411 -1.21 39.08 -22.74
CA VAL A 411 -2.68 39.11 -22.84
C VAL A 411 -3.20 39.76 -21.56
N SER A 412 -3.74 40.99 -21.72
CA SER A 412 -4.44 41.73 -20.67
C SER A 412 -5.84 41.15 -20.41
N PRO A 413 -6.35 41.22 -19.18
CA PRO A 413 -7.70 40.79 -18.88
C PRO A 413 -8.74 41.82 -19.28
N ALA A 414 -9.80 41.42 -19.98
CA ALA A 414 -10.94 42.24 -20.30
C ALA A 414 -11.76 42.56 -19.03
N ARG A 415 -12.01 43.84 -18.81
CA ARG A 415 -12.89 44.37 -17.77
C ARG A 415 -14.35 44.05 -18.10
N ALA A 416 -15.08 43.57 -17.11
CA ALA A 416 -16.53 43.65 -17.09
C ALA A 416 -16.97 45.11 -16.90
N GLY A 417 -17.99 45.49 -17.63
CA GLY A 417 -18.62 46.80 -17.51
C GLY A 417 -19.95 46.84 -18.22
N GLN A 418 -21.01 46.95 -17.41
CA GLN A 418 -22.43 47.33 -17.63
C GLN A 418 -23.34 46.24 -18.20
#